data_3737b4eaa9ec2ae541709141c1e42c93
#
_entry.id   3737b4eaa9ec2ae541709141c1e42c93
#
_cell.length_a   1.000
_cell.length_b   1.000
_cell.length_c   1.000
_cell.angle_alpha   90.00
_cell.angle_beta   90.00
_cell.angle_gamma   90.00
#
_symmetry.space_group_name_H-M   'P 1'
#
loop_
_entity.id
_entity.type
_entity.pdbx_description
1 polymer ?
#
loop_
_entity_poly.entity_id
_entity_poly.type
_entity_poly.pdbx_seq_one_letter_code
_entity_poly.pdbx_strand_id
1 'polypeptide(L)'
;MKNVFDILSERGFIEQVTHEEELREQLGKESTTFYIGFDATADSLHVGHFVQIMVMSHMQKAGHRPIALIGGGTTMVGDPSGKTDMRKMLTIEEIQANGEAFKKQFSKFLDFSEGKALMMNNVDWLLNLEYIPFLREIGVHFTVNRMLSAEAFKSRMDRGLSFIEFNYMIMQAYDFLQLHRRVDCKLQMGGNDQWSNIIAGVDLCRRVDSATVYGMTFKLLTTSEGIKMGKTESGAIWLDPEKTSPYDFYQYWRNVNDADVKN
;
A
#
# COMPACT_ATOMS: atom_id res chain seq x y z
N MET A 1 9.65 -10.62 23.74
CA MET A 1 9.69 -11.04 22.33
C MET A 1 10.65 -10.12 21.59
N LYS A 2 11.28 -10.56 20.49
CA LYS A 2 12.08 -9.70 19.64
C LYS A 2 11.18 -8.63 19.01
N ASN A 3 11.64 -7.38 18.94
CA ASN A 3 10.89 -6.32 18.30
C ASN A 3 10.61 -6.68 16.81
N VAL A 4 9.40 -6.49 16.34
CA VAL A 4 9.04 -6.81 14.95
C VAL A 4 9.79 -5.94 13.94
N PHE A 5 10.12 -4.71 14.29
CA PHE A 5 10.97 -3.84 13.48
C PHE A 5 12.32 -4.52 13.20
N ASP A 6 12.96 -5.08 14.22
CA ASP A 6 14.25 -5.78 14.07
C ASP A 6 14.11 -7.04 13.21
N ILE A 7 12.97 -7.75 13.34
CA ILE A 7 12.69 -8.93 12.51
C ILE A 7 12.54 -8.55 11.03
N LEU A 8 11.82 -7.48 10.74
CA LEU A 8 11.62 -6.99 9.37
C LEU A 8 12.92 -6.46 8.76
N SER A 9 13.73 -5.76 9.56
CA SER A 9 15.04 -5.24 9.16
C SER A 9 16.02 -6.37 8.84
N GLU A 10 16.17 -7.36 9.72
CA GLU A 10 17.06 -8.52 9.51
C GLU A 10 16.66 -9.37 8.30
N ARG A 11 15.37 -9.41 7.99
CA ARG A 11 14.86 -10.12 6.80
C ARG A 11 14.96 -9.28 5.51
N GLY A 12 15.48 -8.05 5.61
CA GLY A 12 15.67 -7.18 4.46
C GLY A 12 14.39 -6.58 3.87
N PHE A 13 13.27 -6.58 4.61
CA PHE A 13 12.02 -6.00 4.10
C PHE A 13 12.07 -4.48 4.02
N ILE A 14 12.68 -3.82 5.03
CA ILE A 14 12.60 -2.37 5.19
C ILE A 14 13.50 -1.66 4.16
N GLU A 15 12.95 -0.63 3.50
CA GLU A 15 13.69 0.23 2.58
C GLU A 15 13.82 1.66 3.11
N GLN A 16 12.71 2.30 3.47
CA GLN A 16 12.68 3.65 4.02
C GLN A 16 11.73 3.73 5.22
N VAL A 17 12.07 4.56 6.18
CA VAL A 17 11.28 4.76 7.41
C VAL A 17 11.31 6.24 7.79
N THR A 18 10.17 6.76 8.26
CA THR A 18 10.14 8.04 8.96
C THR A 18 10.45 7.81 10.43
N HIS A 19 11.28 8.66 11.08
CA HIS A 19 11.50 8.63 12.53
C HIS A 19 11.77 7.19 13.04
N GLU A 20 12.83 6.58 12.53
CA GLU A 20 13.13 5.15 12.73
C GLU A 20 13.19 4.74 14.21
N GLU A 21 13.89 5.51 15.04
CA GLU A 21 14.05 5.20 16.47
C GLU A 21 12.71 5.23 17.21
N GLU A 22 11.88 6.27 16.94
CA GLU A 22 10.57 6.43 17.57
C GLU A 22 9.60 5.33 17.11
N LEU A 23 9.59 4.99 15.81
CA LEU A 23 8.77 3.90 15.31
C LEU A 23 9.19 2.56 15.91
N ARG A 24 10.50 2.29 15.99
CA ARG A 24 11.01 1.07 16.61
C ARG A 24 10.62 0.98 18.08
N GLU A 25 10.71 2.07 18.82
CA GLU A 25 10.25 2.15 20.20
C GLU A 25 8.74 1.92 20.33
N GLN A 26 7.93 2.57 19.48
CA GLN A 26 6.47 2.40 19.39
C GLN A 26 6.10 0.93 19.20
N LEU A 27 6.70 0.26 18.21
CA LEU A 27 6.45 -1.15 17.90
C LEU A 27 6.95 -2.13 18.97
N GLY A 28 7.84 -1.68 19.84
CA GLY A 28 8.30 -2.47 20.98
C GLY A 28 7.45 -2.34 22.25
N LYS A 29 6.69 -1.25 22.38
CA LYS A 29 5.97 -0.90 23.61
C LYS A 29 4.50 -1.31 23.61
N GLU A 30 3.82 -1.10 22.50
CA GLU A 30 2.37 -1.29 22.43
C GLU A 30 1.88 -1.81 21.08
N SER A 31 0.67 -2.37 21.08
CA SER A 31 0.00 -2.74 19.84
C SER A 31 -0.25 -1.51 18.99
N THR A 32 0.23 -1.53 17.78
CA THR A 32 0.10 -0.43 16.81
C THR A 32 -0.84 -0.84 15.69
N THR A 33 -1.86 -0.01 15.44
CA THR A 33 -2.71 -0.16 14.26
C THR A 33 -1.97 0.43 13.05
N PHE A 34 -1.87 -0.35 11.98
CA PHE A 34 -1.18 0.04 10.74
C PHE A 34 -1.97 -0.40 9.51
N TYR A 35 -1.73 0.23 8.36
CA TYR A 35 -2.41 -0.16 7.14
C TYR A 35 -1.49 -0.29 5.93
N ILE A 36 -1.94 -1.11 5.00
CA ILE A 36 -1.45 -1.18 3.63
C ILE A 36 -2.65 -1.06 2.69
N GLY A 37 -2.54 -0.19 1.69
CA GLY A 37 -3.55 0.01 0.66
C GLY A 37 -3.34 -0.93 -0.53
N PHE A 38 -4.46 -1.43 -1.07
CA PHE A 38 -4.49 -2.32 -2.23
C PHE A 38 -5.54 -1.84 -3.22
N ASP A 39 -5.11 -1.28 -4.32
CA ASP A 39 -5.99 -0.90 -5.41
C ASP A 39 -6.57 -2.14 -6.11
N ALA A 40 -7.90 -2.21 -6.19
CA ALA A 40 -8.64 -3.36 -6.71
C ALA A 40 -8.63 -3.41 -8.24
N THR A 41 -7.44 -3.41 -8.85
CA THR A 41 -7.23 -3.33 -10.31
C THR A 41 -7.33 -4.67 -11.05
N ALA A 42 -7.47 -5.77 -10.32
CA ALA A 42 -7.67 -7.12 -10.82
C ALA A 42 -8.46 -7.95 -9.79
N ASP A 43 -9.02 -9.06 -10.22
CA ASP A 43 -9.79 -9.97 -9.39
C ASP A 43 -8.93 -10.93 -8.54
N SER A 44 -7.61 -10.76 -8.55
CA SER A 44 -6.67 -11.49 -7.70
C SER A 44 -5.46 -10.64 -7.31
N LEU A 45 -4.93 -10.90 -6.13
CA LEU A 45 -3.60 -10.50 -5.73
C LEU A 45 -2.55 -11.35 -6.48
N HIS A 46 -1.35 -10.80 -6.64
CA HIS A 46 -0.24 -11.49 -7.31
C HIS A 46 1.02 -11.48 -6.43
N VAL A 47 2.07 -12.16 -6.86
CA VAL A 47 3.36 -12.28 -6.15
C VAL A 47 3.90 -10.94 -5.66
N GLY A 48 3.73 -9.84 -6.42
CA GLY A 48 4.16 -8.51 -5.97
C GLY A 48 3.44 -8.01 -4.70
N HIS A 49 2.20 -8.43 -4.46
CA HIS A 49 1.48 -8.12 -3.21
C HIS A 49 1.88 -9.07 -2.07
N PHE A 50 2.46 -10.22 -2.39
CA PHE A 50 2.77 -11.24 -1.39
C PHE A 50 3.76 -10.75 -0.34
N VAL A 51 4.76 -9.93 -0.74
CA VAL A 51 5.69 -9.31 0.21
C VAL A 51 4.94 -8.47 1.26
N GLN A 52 3.98 -7.66 0.81
CA GLN A 52 3.17 -6.82 1.70
C GLN A 52 2.33 -7.67 2.66
N ILE A 53 1.71 -8.74 2.16
CA ILE A 53 0.93 -9.68 2.98
C ILE A 53 1.82 -10.38 4.02
N MET A 54 3.02 -10.78 3.65
CA MET A 54 3.99 -11.38 4.57
C MET A 54 4.38 -10.42 5.69
N VAL A 55 4.61 -9.14 5.38
CA VAL A 55 4.87 -8.12 6.39
C VAL A 55 3.65 -7.94 7.31
N MET A 56 2.43 -7.85 6.75
CA MET A 56 1.21 -7.78 7.58
C MET A 56 1.10 -8.97 8.53
N SER A 57 1.40 -10.18 8.05
CA SER A 57 1.39 -11.41 8.87
C SER A 57 2.46 -11.37 9.97
N HIS A 58 3.68 -10.90 9.69
CA HIS A 58 4.72 -10.73 10.73
C HIS A 58 4.30 -9.72 11.79
N MET A 59 3.77 -8.59 11.38
CA MET A 59 3.27 -7.55 12.27
C MET A 59 2.12 -8.06 13.15
N GLN A 60 1.15 -8.78 12.56
CA GLN A 60 0.02 -9.35 13.30
C GLN A 60 0.48 -10.40 14.31
N LYS A 61 1.41 -11.28 13.94
CA LYS A 61 2.00 -12.28 14.86
C LYS A 61 2.76 -11.64 16.02
N ALA A 62 3.27 -10.44 15.84
CA ALA A 62 3.92 -9.66 16.89
C ALA A 62 2.92 -8.88 17.78
N GLY A 63 1.61 -8.97 17.50
CA GLY A 63 0.56 -8.35 18.30
C GLY A 63 0.08 -6.99 17.80
N HIS A 64 0.51 -6.55 16.61
CA HIS A 64 0.02 -5.33 15.98
C HIS A 64 -1.25 -5.60 15.16
N ARG A 65 -2.03 -4.55 14.90
CA ARG A 65 -3.33 -4.64 14.26
C ARG A 65 -3.29 -4.18 12.80
N PRO A 66 -3.26 -5.09 11.82
CA PRO A 66 -3.26 -4.73 10.40
C PRO A 66 -4.64 -4.27 9.91
N ILE A 67 -4.63 -3.29 9.01
CA ILE A 67 -5.76 -2.90 8.18
C ILE A 67 -5.41 -3.22 6.73
N ALA A 68 -6.14 -4.10 6.09
CA ALA A 68 -6.12 -4.24 4.64
C ALA A 68 -7.11 -3.21 4.07
N LEU A 69 -6.60 -2.11 3.55
CA LEU A 69 -7.41 -1.05 2.95
C LEU A 69 -7.65 -1.37 1.47
N ILE A 70 -8.89 -1.62 1.10
CA ILE A 70 -9.28 -1.74 -0.30
C ILE A 70 -9.40 -0.34 -0.90
N GLY A 71 -8.62 -0.07 -1.94
CA GLY A 71 -8.64 1.18 -2.67
C GLY A 71 -9.80 1.28 -3.64
N GLY A 72 -11.06 1.09 -3.20
CA GLY A 72 -12.21 1.16 -4.09
C GLY A 72 -12.36 2.52 -4.75
N GLY A 73 -12.24 3.60 -3.99
CA GLY A 73 -12.29 4.98 -4.51
C GLY A 73 -11.02 5.38 -5.26
N THR A 74 -9.84 5.04 -4.74
CA THR A 74 -8.55 5.36 -5.39
C THR A 74 -8.35 4.59 -6.69
N THR A 75 -8.88 3.38 -6.83
CA THR A 75 -8.84 2.61 -8.09
C THR A 75 -9.59 3.31 -9.23
N MET A 76 -10.64 4.08 -8.93
CA MET A 76 -11.37 4.87 -9.95
C MET A 76 -10.50 5.99 -10.54
N VAL A 77 -9.48 6.41 -9.83
CA VAL A 77 -8.52 7.47 -10.23
C VAL A 77 -7.27 6.86 -10.87
N GLY A 78 -6.69 5.87 -10.20
CA GLY A 78 -5.48 5.17 -10.63
C GLY A 78 -4.18 5.80 -10.14
N ASP A 79 -3.39 5.00 -9.42
CA ASP A 79 -2.07 5.41 -8.89
C ASP A 79 -1.05 5.59 -10.03
N PRO A 80 -0.44 6.77 -10.20
CA PRO A 80 0.61 7.01 -11.18
C PRO A 80 1.99 6.49 -10.73
N SER A 81 2.18 6.18 -9.44
CA SER A 81 3.47 5.81 -8.87
C SER A 81 4.09 4.59 -9.56
N GLY A 82 5.33 4.72 -10.01
CA GLY A 82 6.07 3.65 -10.69
C GLY A 82 5.44 3.17 -12.01
N LYS A 83 4.62 4.01 -12.66
CA LYS A 83 3.97 3.74 -13.95
C LYS A 83 4.38 4.75 -15.00
N THR A 84 4.44 4.29 -16.26
CA THR A 84 4.73 5.14 -17.42
C THR A 84 3.46 5.57 -18.16
N ASP A 85 2.38 4.81 -18.04
CA ASP A 85 1.13 5.02 -18.77
C ASP A 85 -0.07 5.06 -17.82
N MET A 86 -1.12 5.77 -18.24
CA MET A 86 -2.37 5.86 -17.49
C MET A 86 -3.04 4.48 -17.41
N ARG A 87 -3.61 4.16 -16.25
CA ARG A 87 -4.35 2.90 -16.07
C ARG A 87 -5.67 2.91 -16.86
N LYS A 88 -6.09 1.72 -17.30
CA LYS A 88 -7.45 1.52 -17.82
C LYS A 88 -8.44 1.80 -16.69
N MET A 89 -9.46 2.62 -16.97
CA MET A 89 -10.54 2.86 -16.03
C MET A 89 -11.43 1.61 -15.95
N LEU A 90 -11.66 1.14 -14.72
CA LEU A 90 -12.56 0.04 -14.42
C LEU A 90 -13.93 0.59 -14.04
N THR A 91 -15.00 -0.22 -14.20
CA THR A 91 -16.31 0.12 -13.67
C THR A 91 -16.38 -0.06 -12.16
N ILE A 92 -17.35 0.58 -11.52
CA ILE A 92 -17.58 0.46 -10.07
C ILE A 92 -17.84 -0.99 -9.68
N GLU A 93 -18.60 -1.71 -10.50
CA GLU A 93 -18.96 -3.12 -10.30
C GLU A 93 -17.71 -4.02 -10.38
N GLU A 94 -16.82 -3.78 -11.36
CA GLU A 94 -15.55 -4.50 -11.47
C GLU A 94 -14.68 -4.26 -10.22
N ILE A 95 -14.56 -3.02 -9.76
CA ILE A 95 -13.78 -2.65 -8.58
C ILE A 95 -14.34 -3.33 -7.32
N GLN A 96 -15.66 -3.36 -7.16
CA GLN A 96 -16.31 -4.02 -6.02
C GLN A 96 -16.09 -5.54 -6.05
N ALA A 97 -16.25 -6.18 -7.20
CA ALA A 97 -16.01 -7.61 -7.37
C ALA A 97 -14.55 -7.98 -7.06
N ASN A 98 -13.60 -7.18 -7.54
CA ASN A 98 -12.19 -7.34 -7.25
C ASN A 98 -11.89 -7.20 -5.74
N GLY A 99 -12.50 -6.24 -5.07
CA GLY A 99 -12.36 -6.04 -3.62
C GLY A 99 -12.85 -7.26 -2.82
N GLU A 100 -13.96 -7.86 -3.20
CA GLU A 100 -14.47 -9.09 -2.55
C GLU A 100 -13.56 -10.30 -2.82
N ALA A 101 -12.94 -10.38 -4.00
CA ALA A 101 -11.95 -11.42 -4.29
C ALA A 101 -10.71 -11.27 -3.40
N PHE A 102 -10.21 -10.04 -3.20
CA PHE A 102 -9.08 -9.75 -2.30
C PHE A 102 -9.38 -10.17 -0.87
N LYS A 103 -10.58 -9.91 -0.37
CA LYS A 103 -11.02 -10.29 0.98
C LYS A 103 -10.87 -11.78 1.26
N LYS A 104 -11.28 -12.61 0.30
CA LYS A 104 -11.11 -14.08 0.41
C LYS A 104 -9.64 -14.50 0.46
N GLN A 105 -8.78 -13.79 -0.27
CA GLN A 105 -7.35 -14.10 -0.33
C GLN A 105 -6.63 -13.65 0.95
N PHE A 106 -6.89 -12.45 1.46
CA PHE A 106 -6.32 -11.97 2.72
C PHE A 106 -6.66 -12.88 3.90
N SER A 107 -7.87 -13.43 3.95
CA SER A 107 -8.32 -14.32 5.03
C SER A 107 -7.52 -15.63 5.13
N LYS A 108 -6.72 -15.97 4.12
CA LYS A 108 -5.80 -17.12 4.18
C LYS A 108 -4.50 -16.81 4.95
N PHE A 109 -4.16 -15.53 5.13
CA PHE A 109 -2.87 -15.09 5.69
C PHE A 109 -3.02 -14.29 6.97
N LEU A 110 -4.17 -13.65 7.16
CA LEU A 110 -4.45 -12.75 8.28
C LEU A 110 -5.69 -13.25 9.04
N ASP A 111 -5.64 -13.09 10.34
CA ASP A 111 -6.76 -13.36 11.23
C ASP A 111 -7.63 -12.10 11.36
N PHE A 112 -8.86 -12.17 10.83
CA PHE A 112 -9.86 -11.09 10.87
C PHE A 112 -10.90 -11.30 12.00
N SER A 113 -10.65 -12.18 12.94
CA SER A 113 -11.50 -12.28 14.13
C SER A 113 -11.50 -10.97 14.93
N GLU A 114 -12.48 -10.82 15.81
CA GLU A 114 -12.70 -9.57 16.56
C GLU A 114 -11.43 -9.06 17.25
N GLY A 115 -11.11 -7.78 17.02
CA GLY A 115 -9.95 -7.12 17.60
C GLY A 115 -8.61 -7.42 16.93
N LYS A 116 -8.54 -8.30 15.93
CA LYS A 116 -7.29 -8.73 15.27
C LYS A 116 -6.94 -7.88 14.05
N ALA A 117 -7.51 -8.18 12.89
CA ALA A 117 -7.31 -7.39 11.70
C ALA A 117 -8.59 -6.67 11.29
N LEU A 118 -8.45 -5.61 10.50
CA LEU A 118 -9.56 -4.93 9.86
C LEU A 118 -9.45 -5.02 8.35
N MET A 119 -10.60 -5.06 7.69
CA MET A 119 -10.72 -4.79 6.26
C MET A 119 -11.60 -3.57 6.09
N MET A 120 -11.10 -2.54 5.42
CA MET A 120 -11.79 -1.28 5.19
C MET A 120 -11.74 -0.93 3.71
N ASN A 121 -12.66 -0.09 3.26
CA ASN A 121 -12.70 0.37 1.88
C ASN A 121 -12.77 1.90 1.86
N ASN A 122 -11.91 2.55 1.09
CA ASN A 122 -11.87 4.02 1.05
C ASN A 122 -13.04 4.66 0.29
N VAL A 123 -13.90 3.89 -0.37
CA VAL A 123 -15.21 4.39 -0.86
C VAL A 123 -16.04 5.00 0.26
N ASP A 124 -15.92 4.50 1.50
CA ASP A 124 -16.70 4.93 2.66
C ASP A 124 -16.49 6.39 3.03
N TRP A 125 -15.41 7.01 2.58
CA TRP A 125 -15.11 8.43 2.82
C TRP A 125 -14.78 9.22 1.57
N LEU A 126 -14.30 8.59 0.48
CA LEU A 126 -13.91 9.32 -0.73
C LEU A 126 -15.11 9.68 -1.61
N LEU A 127 -16.11 8.79 -1.74
CA LEU A 127 -17.23 9.04 -2.65
C LEU A 127 -18.23 10.09 -2.15
N ASN A 128 -18.23 10.37 -0.85
CA ASN A 128 -19.13 11.35 -0.24
C ASN A 128 -18.46 12.71 -0.01
N LEU A 129 -17.27 12.96 -0.60
CA LEU A 129 -16.58 14.23 -0.45
C LEU A 129 -17.25 15.33 -1.26
N GLU A 130 -17.58 16.41 -0.60
CA GLU A 130 -17.98 17.64 -1.27
C GLU A 130 -16.73 18.39 -1.75
N TYR A 131 -16.64 18.63 -3.06
CA TYR A 131 -15.42 19.12 -3.72
C TYR A 131 -14.88 20.43 -3.11
N ILE A 132 -15.70 21.44 -2.90
CA ILE A 132 -15.23 22.73 -2.39
C ILE A 132 -14.83 22.65 -0.91
N PRO A 133 -15.60 22.03 0.00
CA PRO A 133 -15.15 21.77 1.36
C PRO A 133 -13.82 21.01 1.41
N PHE A 134 -13.69 19.93 0.64
CA PHE A 134 -12.45 19.14 0.57
C PHE A 134 -11.24 19.97 0.11
N LEU A 135 -11.38 20.81 -0.92
CA LEU A 135 -10.29 21.69 -1.34
C LEU A 135 -9.90 22.71 -0.24
N ARG A 136 -10.86 23.24 0.49
CA ARG A 136 -10.61 24.22 1.54
C ARG A 136 -9.98 23.63 2.79
N GLU A 137 -10.39 22.42 3.17
CA GLU A 137 -9.95 21.78 4.41
C GLU A 137 -8.67 20.96 4.21
N ILE A 138 -8.56 20.25 3.10
CA ILE A 138 -7.47 19.33 2.82
C ILE A 138 -6.52 19.89 1.77
N GLY A 139 -7.03 20.37 0.65
CA GLY A 139 -6.23 20.88 -0.47
C GLY A 139 -5.29 22.02 -0.07
N VAL A 140 -5.67 22.86 0.89
CA VAL A 140 -4.85 23.96 1.43
C VAL A 140 -3.51 23.51 2.03
N HIS A 141 -3.40 22.24 2.44
CA HIS A 141 -2.18 21.67 3.01
C HIS A 141 -1.18 21.18 1.96
N PHE A 142 -1.56 21.20 0.68
CA PHE A 142 -0.72 20.78 -0.44
C PHE A 142 -0.30 21.98 -1.30
N THR A 143 0.94 21.97 -1.75
CA THR A 143 1.41 22.94 -2.75
C THR A 143 1.79 22.22 -4.04
N VAL A 144 1.33 22.75 -5.18
CA VAL A 144 1.57 22.15 -6.50
C VAL A 144 3.07 21.93 -6.76
N ASN A 145 3.92 22.90 -6.43
CA ASN A 145 5.36 22.81 -6.64
C ASN A 145 5.98 21.63 -5.85
N ARG A 146 5.57 21.43 -4.61
CA ARG A 146 6.04 20.31 -3.79
C ARG A 146 5.53 18.97 -4.32
N MET A 147 4.27 18.92 -4.75
CA MET A 147 3.72 17.69 -5.35
C MET A 147 4.47 17.34 -6.64
N LEU A 148 4.67 18.29 -7.55
CA LEU A 148 5.39 18.07 -8.81
C LEU A 148 6.86 17.64 -8.61
N SER A 149 7.48 18.00 -7.50
CA SER A 149 8.84 17.53 -7.16
C SER A 149 8.90 16.10 -6.66
N ALA A 150 7.74 15.49 -6.34
CA ALA A 150 7.68 14.13 -5.83
C ALA A 150 8.05 13.09 -6.89
N GLU A 151 8.81 12.06 -6.49
CA GLU A 151 9.25 10.98 -7.38
C GLU A 151 8.10 10.28 -8.09
N ALA A 152 6.95 10.17 -7.42
CA ALA A 152 5.73 9.59 -7.96
C ALA A 152 5.27 10.22 -9.28
N PHE A 153 5.57 11.50 -9.50
CA PHE A 153 5.15 12.25 -10.69
C PHE A 153 6.25 12.44 -11.74
N LYS A 154 7.53 12.33 -11.37
CA LYS A 154 8.65 12.59 -12.28
C LYS A 154 8.59 11.79 -13.57
N SER A 155 8.32 10.49 -13.47
CA SER A 155 8.24 9.61 -14.64
C SER A 155 7.04 9.92 -15.57
N ARG A 156 6.06 10.69 -15.07
CA ARG A 156 4.84 11.08 -15.80
C ARG A 156 4.93 12.48 -16.43
N MET A 157 5.81 13.34 -15.93
CA MET A 157 5.91 14.74 -16.38
C MET A 157 6.13 14.86 -17.90
N ASP A 158 7.03 14.06 -18.44
CA ASP A 158 7.41 14.11 -19.88
C ASP A 158 6.32 13.52 -20.80
N ARG A 159 5.46 12.65 -20.27
CA ARG A 159 4.39 11.95 -21.02
C ARG A 159 3.00 12.54 -20.81
N GLY A 160 2.90 13.53 -19.95
CA GLY A 160 1.66 14.17 -19.54
C GLY A 160 1.03 13.51 -18.31
N LEU A 161 1.10 14.20 -17.19
CA LEU A 161 0.42 13.85 -15.94
C LEU A 161 -1.01 14.42 -16.00
N SER A 162 -2.02 13.57 -15.97
CA SER A 162 -3.41 14.02 -15.96
C SER A 162 -3.79 14.63 -14.59
N PHE A 163 -4.75 15.54 -14.58
CA PHE A 163 -5.23 16.15 -13.33
C PHE A 163 -5.80 15.11 -12.36
N ILE A 164 -6.46 14.09 -12.88
CA ILE A 164 -7.00 13.02 -12.04
C ILE A 164 -5.89 12.22 -11.34
N GLU A 165 -4.83 11.83 -12.06
CA GLU A 165 -3.67 11.14 -11.49
C GLU A 165 -2.93 12.02 -10.47
N PHE A 166 -2.83 13.33 -10.74
CA PHE A 166 -2.20 14.29 -9.83
C PHE A 166 -2.91 14.35 -8.48
N ASN A 167 -4.24 14.18 -8.45
CA ASN A 167 -5.01 14.16 -7.21
C ASN A 167 -4.86 12.86 -6.41
N TYR A 168 -4.32 11.78 -6.97
CA TYR A 168 -4.17 10.51 -6.28
C TYR A 168 -3.40 10.65 -4.95
N MET A 169 -2.30 11.39 -4.94
CA MET A 169 -1.50 11.63 -3.74
C MET A 169 -2.33 12.26 -2.60
N ILE A 170 -3.22 13.21 -2.93
CA ILE A 170 -4.08 13.86 -1.93
C ILE A 170 -5.11 12.86 -1.36
N MET A 171 -5.66 12.00 -2.22
CA MET A 171 -6.63 10.98 -1.80
C MET A 171 -5.99 9.94 -0.87
N GLN A 172 -4.81 9.44 -1.19
CA GLN A 172 -4.09 8.49 -0.32
C GLN A 172 -3.63 9.15 0.98
N ALA A 173 -3.23 10.41 0.95
CA ALA A 173 -2.93 11.15 2.18
C ALA A 173 -4.18 11.31 3.06
N TYR A 174 -5.33 11.54 2.44
CA TYR A 174 -6.62 11.63 3.15
C TYR A 174 -7.06 10.27 3.70
N ASP A 175 -6.77 9.15 3.03
CA ASP A 175 -6.98 7.81 3.57
C ASP A 175 -6.27 7.64 4.91
N PHE A 176 -5.01 8.05 5.00
CA PHE A 176 -4.26 7.95 6.26
C PHE A 176 -4.90 8.80 7.37
N LEU A 177 -5.28 10.04 7.07
CA LEU A 177 -5.98 10.90 8.02
C LEU A 177 -7.29 10.27 8.50
N GLN A 178 -8.10 9.71 7.60
CA GLN A 178 -9.35 9.05 7.94
C GLN A 178 -9.13 7.79 8.80
N LEU A 179 -8.14 6.97 8.46
CA LEU A 179 -7.80 5.78 9.24
C LEU A 179 -7.25 6.15 10.62
N HIS A 180 -6.44 7.22 10.72
CA HIS A 180 -6.01 7.75 12.00
C HIS A 180 -7.19 8.15 12.88
N ARG A 181 -8.11 8.96 12.35
CA ARG A 181 -9.28 9.46 13.08
C ARG A 181 -10.27 8.38 13.49
N ARG A 182 -10.48 7.36 12.63
CA ARG A 182 -11.51 6.34 12.83
C ARG A 182 -11.07 5.18 13.70
N VAL A 183 -9.82 4.76 13.60
CA VAL A 183 -9.32 3.52 14.21
C VAL A 183 -7.92 3.66 14.82
N ASP A 184 -7.48 4.88 15.10
CA ASP A 184 -6.16 5.21 15.65
C ASP A 184 -5.00 4.54 14.87
N CYS A 185 -5.09 4.58 13.53
CA CYS A 185 -4.01 4.09 12.69
C CYS A 185 -2.79 5.00 12.81
N LYS A 186 -1.65 4.45 13.19
CA LYS A 186 -0.41 5.22 13.44
C LYS A 186 0.69 4.96 12.41
N LEU A 187 0.55 3.97 11.55
CA LEU A 187 1.60 3.60 10.59
C LEU A 187 1.00 3.27 9.23
N GLN A 188 1.48 3.94 8.19
CA GLN A 188 1.24 3.57 6.80
C GLN A 188 2.43 2.82 6.25
N MET A 189 2.17 1.70 5.56
CA MET A 189 3.19 0.88 4.95
C MET A 189 2.87 0.61 3.48
N GLY A 190 3.90 0.39 2.66
CA GLY A 190 3.73 0.11 1.22
C GLY A 190 5.03 -0.24 0.52
N GLY A 191 4.97 -0.52 -0.79
CA GLY A 191 6.18 -0.67 -1.61
C GLY A 191 6.98 0.64 -1.71
N ASN A 192 8.26 0.55 -2.05
CA ASN A 192 9.11 1.75 -2.08
C ASN A 192 8.66 2.81 -3.11
N ASP A 193 7.94 2.40 -4.14
CA ASP A 193 7.30 3.30 -5.10
C ASP A 193 6.18 4.18 -4.48
N GLN A 194 5.69 3.83 -3.27
CA GLN A 194 4.68 4.56 -2.52
C GLN A 194 5.24 5.64 -1.57
N TRP A 195 6.58 5.79 -1.47
CA TRP A 195 7.19 6.67 -0.48
C TRP A 195 6.65 8.11 -0.50
N SER A 196 6.52 8.70 -1.69
CA SER A 196 6.00 10.07 -1.83
C SER A 196 4.55 10.21 -1.32
N ASN A 197 3.70 9.23 -1.61
CA ASN A 197 2.30 9.21 -1.14
C ASN A 197 2.23 9.01 0.38
N ILE A 198 3.08 8.13 0.93
CA ILE A 198 3.17 7.87 2.38
C ILE A 198 3.59 9.14 3.14
N ILE A 199 4.63 9.83 2.67
CA ILE A 199 5.09 11.08 3.27
C ILE A 199 4.03 12.17 3.21
N ALA A 200 3.28 12.25 2.11
CA ALA A 200 2.17 13.19 1.97
C ALA A 200 1.10 12.93 3.05
N GLY A 201 0.80 11.67 3.34
CA GLY A 201 -0.12 11.27 4.41
C GLY A 201 0.38 11.61 5.82
N VAL A 202 1.66 11.31 6.10
CA VAL A 202 2.31 11.67 7.38
C VAL A 202 2.27 13.19 7.61
N ASP A 203 2.62 13.97 6.59
CA ASP A 203 2.56 15.43 6.64
C ASP A 203 1.13 15.96 6.84
N LEU A 204 0.14 15.36 6.19
CA LEU A 204 -1.26 15.77 6.32
C LEU A 204 -1.76 15.55 7.75
N CYS A 205 -1.57 14.37 8.33
CA CYS A 205 -1.96 14.06 9.71
C CYS A 205 -1.33 15.05 10.71
N ARG A 206 -0.05 15.36 10.53
CA ARG A 206 0.65 16.34 11.36
C ARG A 206 0.06 17.76 11.22
N ARG A 207 -0.27 18.19 9.99
CA ARG A 207 -0.76 19.55 9.73
C ARG A 207 -2.19 19.78 10.17
N VAL A 208 -3.04 18.77 10.03
CA VAL A 208 -4.47 18.87 10.31
C VAL A 208 -4.77 18.58 11.78
N ASP A 209 -4.25 17.45 12.30
CA ASP A 209 -4.59 16.96 13.63
C ASP A 209 -3.43 17.07 14.64
N SER A 210 -2.27 17.65 14.25
CA SER A 210 -1.05 17.66 15.06
C SER A 210 -0.63 16.26 15.53
N ALA A 211 -1.02 15.23 14.75
CA ALA A 211 -0.80 13.84 15.09
C ALA A 211 0.61 13.38 14.72
N THR A 212 1.21 12.55 15.57
CA THR A 212 2.45 11.82 15.26
C THR A 212 2.07 10.46 14.68
N VAL A 213 2.33 10.31 13.39
CA VAL A 213 2.15 9.05 12.65
C VAL A 213 3.38 8.75 11.82
N TYR A 214 3.53 7.51 11.40
CA TYR A 214 4.75 7.00 10.79
C TYR A 214 4.51 6.43 9.40
N GLY A 215 5.56 6.40 8.60
CA GLY A 215 5.59 5.76 7.30
C GLY A 215 6.76 4.78 7.18
N MET A 216 6.52 3.65 6.51
CA MET A 216 7.55 2.65 6.20
C MET A 216 7.34 2.10 4.79
N THR A 217 8.42 1.91 4.05
CA THR A 217 8.34 1.23 2.76
C THR A 217 9.14 -0.07 2.75
N PHE A 218 8.71 -0.97 1.88
CA PHE A 218 9.39 -2.24 1.64
C PHE A 218 10.13 -2.22 0.32
N LYS A 219 11.20 -3.00 0.26
CA LYS A 219 11.85 -3.31 -1.00
C LYS A 219 10.84 -3.93 -1.97
N LEU A 220 10.89 -3.47 -3.21
CA LEU A 220 10.13 -4.12 -4.26
C LEU A 220 10.78 -5.47 -4.60
N LEU A 221 9.96 -6.48 -4.81
CA LEU A 221 10.45 -7.78 -5.26
C LEU A 221 10.93 -7.66 -6.70
N THR A 222 12.24 -7.67 -6.88
CA THR A 222 12.89 -7.52 -8.19
C THR A 222 13.90 -8.64 -8.44
N THR A 223 14.17 -8.89 -9.72
CA THR A 223 15.35 -9.69 -10.12
C THR A 223 16.65 -8.93 -9.79
N SER A 224 17.79 -9.59 -9.86
CA SER A 224 19.12 -8.99 -9.77
C SER A 224 19.38 -7.89 -10.81
N GLU A 225 18.62 -7.89 -11.91
CA GLU A 225 18.64 -6.87 -12.97
C GLU A 225 17.67 -5.69 -12.70
N GLY A 226 16.96 -5.70 -11.57
CA GLY A 226 15.99 -4.65 -11.18
C GLY A 226 14.62 -4.78 -11.82
N ILE A 227 14.30 -5.89 -12.49
CA ILE A 227 13.00 -6.13 -13.10
C ILE A 227 12.01 -6.57 -12.02
N LYS A 228 10.84 -5.94 -11.93
CA LYS A 228 9.78 -6.32 -10.96
C LYS A 228 9.36 -7.78 -11.20
N MET A 229 9.49 -8.62 -10.17
CA MET A 229 9.08 -10.02 -10.19
C MET A 229 7.55 -10.17 -10.18
N GLY A 230 7.08 -11.37 -10.56
CA GLY A 230 5.66 -11.69 -10.59
C GLY A 230 4.93 -11.34 -11.89
N LYS A 231 5.65 -10.78 -12.87
CA LYS A 231 5.19 -10.66 -14.26
C LYS A 231 6.06 -11.55 -15.12
N THR A 232 5.43 -12.44 -15.88
CA THR A 232 6.07 -13.31 -16.88
C THR A 232 5.56 -12.91 -18.27
N GLU A 233 6.13 -13.46 -19.32
CA GLU A 233 5.61 -13.32 -20.70
C GLU A 233 4.15 -13.79 -20.81
N SER A 234 3.75 -14.77 -19.99
CA SER A 234 2.37 -15.30 -19.90
C SER A 234 1.47 -14.53 -18.94
N GLY A 235 1.92 -13.45 -18.32
CA GLY A 235 1.11 -12.61 -17.40
C GLY A 235 1.62 -12.60 -15.95
N ALA A 236 0.75 -12.25 -15.00
CA ALA A 236 1.11 -12.21 -13.60
C ALA A 236 1.00 -13.60 -12.94
N ILE A 237 1.86 -13.85 -11.93
CA ILE A 237 1.73 -15.01 -11.04
C ILE A 237 0.76 -14.64 -9.92
N TRP A 238 -0.40 -15.26 -9.98
CA TRP A 238 -1.55 -14.93 -9.12
C TRP A 238 -1.54 -15.74 -7.82
N LEU A 239 -2.14 -15.18 -6.76
CA LEU A 239 -2.39 -15.90 -5.51
C LEU A 239 -3.69 -16.70 -5.55
N ASP A 240 -4.49 -16.54 -6.60
CA ASP A 240 -5.68 -17.34 -6.85
C ASP A 240 -5.28 -18.67 -7.50
N PRO A 241 -5.59 -19.84 -6.88
CA PRO A 241 -5.26 -21.15 -7.43
C PRO A 241 -5.97 -21.49 -8.74
N GLU A 242 -7.09 -20.83 -9.06
CA GLU A 242 -7.80 -20.98 -10.34
C GLU A 242 -7.06 -20.27 -11.49
N LYS A 243 -6.20 -19.27 -11.18
CA LYS A 243 -5.42 -18.50 -12.16
C LYS A 243 -3.99 -18.97 -12.29
N THR A 244 -3.36 -19.33 -11.18
CA THR A 244 -2.03 -19.92 -11.11
C THR A 244 -2.12 -21.13 -10.19
N SER A 245 -1.95 -22.33 -10.76
CA SER A 245 -2.06 -23.55 -9.95
C SER A 245 -1.02 -23.56 -8.82
N PRO A 246 -1.29 -24.23 -7.69
CA PRO A 246 -0.30 -24.37 -6.61
C PRO A 246 1.04 -24.97 -7.10
N TYR A 247 0.99 -25.85 -8.11
CA TYR A 247 2.18 -26.41 -8.73
C TYR A 247 2.98 -25.35 -9.49
N ASP A 248 2.32 -24.54 -10.34
CA ASP A 248 3.00 -23.49 -11.12
C ASP A 248 3.52 -22.38 -10.19
N PHE A 249 2.77 -22.02 -9.13
CA PHE A 249 3.22 -21.09 -8.11
C PHE A 249 4.49 -21.58 -7.40
N TYR A 250 4.53 -22.87 -7.02
CA TYR A 250 5.72 -23.50 -6.44
C TYR A 250 6.88 -23.53 -7.44
N GLN A 251 6.63 -23.91 -8.70
CA GLN A 251 7.67 -23.96 -9.73
C GLN A 251 8.23 -22.57 -10.05
N TYR A 252 7.40 -21.52 -10.02
CA TYR A 252 7.88 -20.15 -10.17
C TYR A 252 8.98 -19.82 -9.15
N TRP A 253 8.74 -20.08 -7.87
CA TRP A 253 9.72 -19.81 -6.82
C TRP A 253 10.94 -20.73 -6.90
N ARG A 254 10.73 -21.98 -7.22
CA ARG A 254 11.82 -22.96 -7.33
C ARG A 254 12.79 -22.65 -8.46
N ASN A 255 12.30 -22.03 -9.54
CA ASN A 255 13.10 -21.74 -10.73
C ASN A 255 13.60 -20.28 -10.78
N VAL A 256 13.50 -19.53 -9.68
CA VAL A 256 14.16 -18.23 -9.55
C VAL A 256 15.66 -18.42 -9.66
N ASN A 257 16.36 -17.54 -10.39
CA ASN A 257 17.80 -17.60 -10.53
C ASN A 257 18.50 -17.45 -9.16
N ASP A 258 19.59 -18.18 -8.96
CA ASP A 258 20.36 -18.12 -7.70
C ASP A 258 20.81 -16.68 -7.35
N ALA A 259 21.10 -15.86 -8.37
CA ALA A 259 21.43 -14.45 -8.20
C ALA A 259 20.28 -13.61 -7.63
N ASP A 260 19.03 -14.00 -7.87
CA ASP A 260 17.82 -13.29 -7.44
C ASP A 260 17.37 -13.67 -6.03
N VAL A 261 17.86 -14.80 -5.49
CA VAL A 261 17.43 -15.34 -4.18
C VAL A 261 17.73 -14.39 -3.01
N LYS A 262 18.68 -13.48 -3.17
CA LYS A 262 19.09 -12.52 -2.13
C LYS A 262 18.32 -11.21 -2.15
N ASN A 263 17.44 -11.01 -3.16
CA ASN A 263 16.69 -9.75 -3.35
C ASN A 263 15.25 -9.85 -2.79
#